data_8901ff1bf492126f06a8860cd8b9ac3e
#
_entry.id   8901ff1bf492126f06a8860cd8b9ac3e
#
_cell.length_a   1.000
_cell.length_b   1.000
_cell.length_c   1.000
_cell.angle_alpha   90.00
_cell.angle_beta   90.00
_cell.angle_gamma   90.00
#
_symmetry.space_group_name_H-M   'P 1'
#
loop_
_entity.id
_entity.type
_entity.pdbx_description
1 polymer ?
#
loop_
_entity_poly.entity_id
_entity_poly.type
_entity_poly.pdbx_seq_one_letter_code
_entity_poly.pdbx_strand_id
1 'polypeptide(L)'
;MLRNMANPFLPLDTYIADGEPHVFGDRVYLFGSHDQAGGDTYCMLSYEFWSAPVDNLESWSCKGTSYRADQDPQYGEKLKYMYAPDVVQGNDGRFYLYYCMSGEKGAGGYGGPISVAVCDTPDGHYEYYGFVRNPDGSPMLKYVTFDPAVFYDCRALGNHVKCLV
;
A
#
# COMPACT_ATOMS: atom_id res chain seq x y z
N MET A 1 -1.63 27.28 18.15
CA MET A 1 -1.72 28.06 16.90
C MET A 1 -1.87 27.03 15.79
N LEU A 2 -3.04 26.90 15.18
CA LEU A 2 -3.20 26.03 14.00
C LEU A 2 -2.36 26.65 12.88
N ARG A 3 -1.27 26.00 12.48
CA ARG A 3 -0.52 26.40 11.28
C ARG A 3 -1.42 26.12 10.09
N ASN A 4 -1.53 27.09 9.17
CA ASN A 4 -2.21 26.88 7.90
C ASN A 4 -1.44 25.77 7.16
N MET A 5 -2.02 24.59 7.08
CA MET A 5 -1.45 23.51 6.28
C MET A 5 -1.55 23.90 4.80
N ALA A 6 -0.46 23.76 4.08
CA ALA A 6 -0.47 23.92 2.63
C ALA A 6 -1.36 22.86 1.99
N ASN A 7 -2.18 23.26 1.03
CA ASN A 7 -2.92 22.35 0.18
C ASN A 7 -2.67 22.77 -1.28
N PRO A 8 -2.08 21.93 -2.12
CA PRO A 8 -1.67 20.52 -1.89
C PRO A 8 -0.47 20.40 -0.93
N PHE A 9 -0.40 19.29 -0.19
CA PHE A 9 0.67 19.01 0.78
C PHE A 9 1.82 18.18 0.20
N LEU A 10 1.61 17.52 -0.93
CA LEU A 10 2.65 16.85 -1.74
C LEU A 10 3.08 17.75 -2.91
N PRO A 11 4.24 17.49 -3.54
CA PRO A 11 4.66 18.17 -4.77
C PRO A 11 3.58 18.12 -5.86
N LEU A 12 3.46 19.18 -6.66
CA LEU A 12 2.39 19.32 -7.67
C LEU A 12 2.49 18.33 -8.84
N ASP A 13 3.62 17.68 -9.00
CA ASP A 13 3.91 16.66 -10.01
C ASP A 13 3.79 15.23 -9.48
N THR A 14 3.35 15.08 -8.23
CA THR A 14 3.17 13.80 -7.55
C THR A 14 1.67 13.50 -7.39
N TYR A 15 1.23 12.38 -7.95
CA TYR A 15 -0.18 11.98 -7.98
C TYR A 15 -0.38 10.68 -7.21
N ILE A 16 -0.71 10.81 -5.92
CA ILE A 16 -1.01 9.68 -5.03
C ILE A 16 -2.50 9.59 -4.85
N ALA A 17 -3.11 8.57 -5.45
CA ALA A 17 -4.53 8.25 -5.31
C ALA A 17 -4.74 7.20 -4.20
N ASP A 18 -5.98 7.08 -3.72
CA ASP A 18 -6.39 6.08 -2.72
C ASP A 18 -5.48 6.07 -1.49
N GLY A 19 -5.13 7.27 -1.01
CA GLY A 19 -4.13 7.44 0.03
C GLY A 19 -4.65 7.04 1.42
N GLU A 20 -4.02 6.03 2.05
CA GLU A 20 -4.27 5.57 3.41
C GLU A 20 -3.23 6.15 4.37
N PRO A 21 -3.64 7.08 5.27
CA PRO A 21 -2.72 7.66 6.24
C PRO A 21 -2.65 6.84 7.52
N HIS A 22 -1.43 6.49 7.95
CA HIS A 22 -1.18 5.82 9.23
C HIS A 22 -0.15 6.58 10.06
N VAL A 23 -0.27 6.49 11.38
CA VAL A 23 0.73 7.01 12.31
C VAL A 23 1.53 5.85 12.90
N PHE A 24 2.83 5.84 12.64
CA PHE A 24 3.77 4.93 13.28
C PHE A 24 4.85 5.75 13.99
N GLY A 25 4.92 5.58 15.32
CA GLY A 25 5.80 6.39 16.15
C GLY A 25 5.44 7.87 16.13
N ASP A 26 6.38 8.71 15.73
CA ASP A 26 6.25 10.18 15.67
C ASP A 26 6.00 10.72 14.25
N ARG A 27 5.66 9.83 13.30
CA ARG A 27 5.44 10.22 11.90
C ARG A 27 4.08 9.74 11.37
N VAL A 28 3.50 10.57 10.50
CA VAL A 28 2.41 10.19 9.61
C VAL A 28 3.02 9.63 8.33
N TYR A 29 2.51 8.52 7.86
CA TYR A 29 2.85 7.89 6.58
C TYR A 29 1.63 7.91 5.68
N LEU A 30 1.83 8.12 4.39
CA LEU A 30 0.80 8.07 3.36
C LEU A 30 1.14 6.94 2.40
N PHE A 31 0.28 5.95 2.34
CA PHE A 31 0.34 4.83 1.41
C PHE A 31 -0.73 5.02 0.35
N GLY A 32 -0.38 4.91 -0.92
CA GLY A 32 -1.36 5.13 -1.98
C GLY A 32 -0.86 4.62 -3.33
N SER A 33 -1.80 4.51 -4.25
CA SER A 33 -1.53 4.25 -5.67
C SER A 33 -0.71 5.40 -6.24
N HIS A 34 0.14 5.12 -7.25
CA HIS A 34 0.97 6.14 -7.85
C HIS A 34 0.64 6.28 -9.34
N ASP A 35 0.00 7.39 -9.67
CA ASP A 35 -0.41 7.72 -11.03
C ASP A 35 0.68 8.48 -11.77
N GLN A 36 0.76 8.25 -13.09
CA GLN A 36 1.63 8.99 -13.97
C GLN A 36 0.94 10.24 -14.51
N ALA A 37 1.57 11.41 -14.37
CA ALA A 37 1.08 12.66 -14.96
C ALA A 37 0.89 12.51 -16.47
N GLY A 38 -0.32 12.80 -16.95
CA GLY A 38 -0.67 12.64 -18.37
C GLY A 38 -0.69 11.19 -18.86
N GLY A 39 -0.71 10.23 -17.97
CA GLY A 39 -0.86 8.81 -18.26
C GLY A 39 -2.24 8.49 -18.88
N ASP A 40 -2.33 7.37 -19.59
CA ASP A 40 -3.56 6.94 -20.27
C ASP A 40 -4.43 5.99 -19.41
N THR A 41 -3.96 5.67 -18.20
CA THR A 41 -4.67 4.85 -17.21
C THR A 41 -4.17 5.15 -15.79
N TYR A 42 -4.71 4.44 -14.81
CA TYR A 42 -4.38 4.59 -13.37
C TYR A 42 -3.22 3.69 -12.95
N CYS A 43 -2.55 4.03 -11.84
CA CYS A 43 -1.60 3.20 -11.10
C CYS A 43 -0.45 2.66 -11.96
N MET A 44 0.07 3.51 -12.83
CA MET A 44 1.12 3.13 -13.80
C MET A 44 2.51 3.07 -13.19
N LEU A 45 2.72 3.69 -12.04
CA LEU A 45 4.03 3.83 -11.41
C LEU A 45 4.17 2.90 -10.20
N SER A 46 5.42 2.69 -9.80
CA SER A 46 5.76 1.96 -8.57
C SER A 46 5.29 2.72 -7.34
N TYR A 47 5.04 2.02 -6.23
CA TYR A 47 4.72 2.69 -4.98
C TYR A 47 5.88 3.52 -4.46
N GLU A 48 5.55 4.74 -4.07
CA GLU A 48 6.42 5.66 -3.35
C GLU A 48 5.67 6.17 -2.13
N PHE A 49 6.11 5.76 -0.96
CA PHE A 49 5.42 6.14 0.28
C PHE A 49 6.01 7.43 0.86
N TRP A 50 5.12 8.29 1.27
CA TRP A 50 5.45 9.61 1.80
C TRP A 50 5.29 9.65 3.31
N SER A 51 6.11 10.44 3.98
CA SER A 51 5.98 10.61 5.42
C SER A 51 6.34 12.01 5.88
N ALA A 52 5.72 12.43 6.99
CA ALA A 52 5.99 13.70 7.66
C ALA A 52 5.98 13.52 9.19
N PRO A 53 6.71 14.34 9.96
CA PRO A 53 6.57 14.36 11.42
C PRO A 53 5.14 14.74 11.82
N VAL A 54 4.57 14.11 12.86
CA VAL A 54 3.21 14.41 13.34
C VAL A 54 3.04 15.86 13.82
N ASP A 55 4.11 16.50 14.24
CA ASP A 55 4.14 17.89 14.69
C ASP A 55 4.45 18.90 13.57
N ASN A 56 4.78 18.41 12.35
CA ASN A 56 5.11 19.25 11.19
C ASN A 56 4.65 18.62 9.87
N LEU A 57 3.34 18.65 9.62
CA LEU A 57 2.73 18.11 8.38
C LEU A 57 2.97 18.99 7.13
N GLU A 58 3.84 19.98 7.19
CA GLU A 58 4.34 20.72 6.03
C GLU A 58 5.63 20.09 5.46
N SER A 59 6.24 19.14 6.20
CA SER A 59 7.56 18.56 5.92
C SER A 59 7.47 17.12 5.38
N TRP A 60 6.71 16.94 4.31
CA TRP A 60 6.60 15.65 3.65
C TRP A 60 7.88 15.29 2.89
N SER A 61 8.27 14.04 2.99
CA SER A 61 9.43 13.47 2.29
C SER A 61 9.14 12.05 1.81
N CYS A 62 9.75 11.69 0.69
CA CYS A 62 9.74 10.34 0.13
C CYS A 62 11.18 9.84 -0.01
N LYS A 63 11.39 8.55 0.26
CA LYS A 63 12.70 7.89 0.10
C LYS A 63 12.91 7.28 -1.29
N GLY A 64 11.98 7.52 -2.21
CA GLY A 64 11.92 6.91 -3.53
C GLY A 64 11.08 5.63 -3.54
N THR A 65 11.32 4.78 -4.52
CA THR A 65 10.51 3.57 -4.75
C THR A 65 10.51 2.63 -3.55
N SER A 66 9.31 2.35 -3.03
CA SER A 66 9.09 1.43 -1.91
C SER A 66 8.82 0.00 -2.37
N TYR A 67 8.07 -0.18 -3.46
CA TYR A 67 7.77 -1.49 -4.06
C TYR A 67 7.40 -1.38 -5.53
N ARG A 68 7.77 -2.38 -6.34
CA ARG A 68 7.47 -2.47 -7.78
C ARG A 68 6.69 -3.73 -8.10
N ALA A 69 5.84 -3.66 -9.13
CA ALA A 69 5.06 -4.79 -9.60
C ALA A 69 5.91 -6.01 -9.96
N ASP A 70 7.08 -5.80 -10.58
CA ASP A 70 7.99 -6.88 -11.01
C ASP A 70 8.67 -7.65 -9.86
N GLN A 71 8.50 -7.17 -8.63
CA GLN A 71 8.96 -7.89 -7.42
C GLN A 71 7.97 -8.98 -6.99
N ASP A 72 6.72 -8.97 -7.50
CA ASP A 72 5.76 -10.05 -7.26
C ASP A 72 6.04 -11.23 -8.22
N PRO A 73 6.56 -12.36 -7.74
CA PRO A 73 6.98 -13.48 -8.60
C PRO A 73 5.81 -14.25 -9.22
N GLN A 74 4.58 -14.02 -8.74
CA GLN A 74 3.40 -14.73 -9.24
C GLN A 74 2.63 -13.93 -10.27
N TYR A 75 2.55 -12.62 -10.08
CA TYR A 75 1.67 -11.75 -10.85
C TYR A 75 2.41 -10.61 -11.56
N GLY A 76 3.61 -10.24 -11.14
CA GLY A 76 4.32 -9.06 -11.60
C GLY A 76 4.65 -9.01 -13.09
N GLU A 77 4.76 -10.16 -13.77
CA GLU A 77 4.91 -10.20 -15.23
C GLU A 77 3.61 -9.95 -15.99
N LYS A 78 2.47 -10.30 -15.39
CA LYS A 78 1.12 -10.26 -16.01
C LYS A 78 0.34 -9.04 -15.58
N LEU A 79 0.43 -8.68 -14.31
CA LEU A 79 -0.31 -7.62 -13.67
C LEU A 79 0.66 -6.49 -13.32
N LYS A 80 0.59 -5.38 -14.02
CA LYS A 80 1.59 -4.30 -13.93
C LYS A 80 1.13 -3.10 -13.11
N TYR A 81 -0.18 -2.97 -12.91
CA TYR A 81 -0.78 -1.84 -12.23
C TYR A 81 -1.10 -2.24 -10.78
N MET A 82 -0.57 -1.47 -9.84
CA MET A 82 -0.72 -1.71 -8.40
C MET A 82 -1.66 -0.68 -7.79
N TYR A 83 -2.75 -1.13 -7.17
CA TYR A 83 -3.84 -0.30 -6.69
C TYR A 83 -3.90 -0.29 -5.16
N ALA A 84 -4.38 0.84 -4.62
CA ALA A 84 -4.85 1.04 -3.26
C ALA A 84 -4.09 0.21 -2.19
N PRO A 85 -2.82 0.50 -1.94
CA PRO A 85 -2.04 -0.22 -0.94
C PRO A 85 -2.45 0.21 0.46
N ASP A 86 -2.43 -0.72 1.40
CA ASP A 86 -2.54 -0.42 2.82
C ASP A 86 -1.44 -1.13 3.62
N VAL A 87 -1.01 -0.55 4.74
CA VAL A 87 0.11 -1.04 5.54
C VAL A 87 -0.26 -1.16 7.01
N VAL A 88 0.11 -2.29 7.61
CA VAL A 88 -0.06 -2.53 9.04
C VAL A 88 1.25 -2.99 9.67
N GLN A 89 1.50 -2.59 10.91
CA GLN A 89 2.60 -3.14 11.69
C GLN A 89 2.20 -4.45 12.35
N GLY A 90 2.97 -5.50 12.11
CA GLY A 90 2.79 -6.81 12.74
C GLY A 90 3.36 -6.88 14.17
N ASN A 91 3.06 -7.97 14.88
CA ASN A 91 3.59 -8.22 16.23
C ASN A 91 5.10 -8.39 16.31
N ASP A 92 5.71 -8.75 15.20
CA ASP A 92 7.16 -8.90 15.06
C ASP A 92 7.86 -7.55 14.81
N GLY A 93 7.08 -6.45 14.80
CA GLY A 93 7.56 -5.10 14.59
C GLY A 93 7.76 -4.73 13.13
N ARG A 94 7.64 -5.68 12.18
CA ARG A 94 7.74 -5.41 10.75
C ARG A 94 6.46 -4.82 10.19
N PHE A 95 6.55 -4.22 9.01
CA PHE A 95 5.46 -3.58 8.29
C PHE A 95 5.05 -4.46 7.10
N TYR A 96 3.76 -4.74 7.01
CA TYR A 96 3.16 -5.59 5.99
C TYR A 96 2.31 -4.74 5.06
N LEU A 97 2.73 -4.66 3.81
CA LEU A 97 2.05 -3.97 2.72
C LEU A 97 1.10 -4.95 2.04
N TYR A 98 -0.17 -4.62 2.02
CA TYR A 98 -1.21 -5.34 1.28
C TYR A 98 -1.56 -4.55 0.03
N TYR A 99 -1.63 -5.22 -1.11
CA TYR A 99 -1.89 -4.56 -2.38
C TYR A 99 -2.62 -5.49 -3.35
N CYS A 100 -3.34 -4.91 -4.29
CA CYS A 100 -3.96 -5.62 -5.39
C CYS A 100 -3.35 -5.17 -6.72
N MET A 101 -3.47 -6.03 -7.73
CA MET A 101 -2.85 -5.82 -9.03
C MET A 101 -3.84 -6.03 -10.16
N SER A 102 -3.64 -5.31 -11.26
CA SER A 102 -4.36 -5.51 -12.53
C SER A 102 -3.39 -5.52 -13.71
N GLY A 103 -3.67 -6.35 -14.70
CA GLY A 103 -2.96 -6.38 -15.98
C GLY A 103 -3.60 -5.54 -17.06
N GLU A 104 -4.82 -5.06 -16.84
CA GLU A 104 -5.60 -4.30 -17.78
C GLU A 104 -5.61 -2.80 -17.48
N LYS A 105 -5.78 -1.98 -18.51
CA LYS A 105 -5.93 -0.55 -18.36
C LYS A 105 -7.24 -0.21 -17.66
N GLY A 106 -7.15 0.57 -16.59
CA GLY A 106 -8.31 0.98 -15.80
C GLY A 106 -8.80 -0.10 -14.82
N ALA A 107 -9.87 0.18 -14.12
CA ALA A 107 -10.39 -0.60 -12.98
C ALA A 107 -11.05 -1.95 -13.35
N GLY A 108 -10.83 -2.50 -14.53
CA GLY A 108 -11.59 -3.65 -15.04
C GLY A 108 -10.92 -5.01 -14.88
N GLY A 109 -9.63 -5.06 -14.63
CA GLY A 109 -8.88 -6.31 -14.70
C GLY A 109 -8.31 -6.75 -13.35
N TYR A 110 -9.17 -7.16 -12.42
CA TYR A 110 -8.73 -7.73 -11.17
C TYR A 110 -8.02 -9.05 -11.40
N GLY A 111 -6.80 -9.16 -10.91
CA GLY A 111 -6.00 -10.35 -11.10
C GLY A 111 -5.41 -10.86 -9.78
N GLY A 112 -5.75 -12.09 -9.44
CA GLY A 112 -5.17 -12.76 -8.29
C GLY A 112 -5.75 -12.34 -6.94
N PRO A 113 -5.19 -12.91 -5.85
CA PRO A 113 -5.51 -12.55 -4.47
C PRO A 113 -4.88 -11.19 -4.11
N ILE A 114 -5.24 -10.65 -2.94
CA ILE A 114 -4.44 -9.59 -2.33
C ILE A 114 -3.05 -10.13 -2.04
N SER A 115 -2.04 -9.48 -2.61
CA SER A 115 -0.63 -9.80 -2.38
C SER A 115 -0.10 -9.09 -1.14
N VAL A 116 0.99 -9.60 -0.58
CA VAL A 116 1.61 -9.07 0.64
C VAL A 116 3.12 -8.93 0.42
N ALA A 117 3.65 -7.77 0.78
CA ALA A 117 5.08 -7.54 0.89
C ALA A 117 5.44 -7.11 2.32
N VAL A 118 6.70 -7.18 2.70
CA VAL A 118 7.17 -6.91 4.06
C VAL A 118 8.42 -6.03 4.06
N CYS A 119 8.54 -5.16 5.07
CA CYS A 119 9.70 -4.33 5.30
C CYS A 119 9.93 -4.10 6.81
N ASP A 120 11.15 -3.77 7.19
CA ASP A 120 11.48 -3.42 8.58
C ASP A 120 11.13 -1.96 8.94
N THR A 121 10.84 -1.12 7.94
CA THR A 121 10.43 0.28 8.13
C THR A 121 9.21 0.62 7.26
N PRO A 122 8.33 1.56 7.71
CA PRO A 122 7.07 1.83 7.00
C PRO A 122 7.25 2.36 5.58
N ASP A 123 8.29 3.14 5.33
CA ASP A 123 8.61 3.79 4.05
C ASP A 123 9.92 3.25 3.43
N GLY A 124 10.28 2.00 3.77
CA GLY A 124 11.46 1.34 3.24
C GLY A 124 11.22 0.61 1.91
N HIS A 125 12.19 -0.24 1.54
CA HIS A 125 12.08 -1.10 0.38
C HIS A 125 11.45 -2.43 0.81
N TYR A 126 10.24 -2.68 0.34
CA TYR A 126 9.49 -3.90 0.63
C TYR A 126 9.97 -5.06 -0.21
N GLU A 127 9.88 -6.27 0.36
CA GLU A 127 10.15 -7.52 -0.32
C GLU A 127 8.89 -8.37 -0.38
N TYR A 128 8.67 -9.11 -1.47
CA TYR A 128 7.52 -10.00 -1.60
C TYR A 128 7.47 -11.02 -0.46
N TYR A 129 6.32 -11.14 0.19
CA TYR A 129 6.12 -12.07 1.31
C TYR A 129 5.15 -13.19 0.96
N GLY A 130 4.10 -12.91 0.20
CA GLY A 130 3.08 -13.90 -0.15
C GLY A 130 1.78 -13.26 -0.60
N PHE A 131 0.67 -13.91 -0.28
CA PHE A 131 -0.67 -13.40 -0.56
C PHE A 131 -1.67 -13.90 0.50
N VAL A 132 -2.83 -13.24 0.58
CA VAL A 132 -3.90 -13.60 1.51
C VAL A 132 -4.49 -14.95 1.14
N ARG A 133 -4.63 -15.84 2.13
CA ARG A 133 -5.07 -17.22 1.97
C ARG A 133 -6.35 -17.50 2.75
N ASN A 134 -7.12 -18.43 2.23
CA ASN A 134 -8.15 -19.10 3.00
C ASN A 134 -7.53 -19.97 4.12
N PRO A 135 -8.31 -20.39 5.15
CA PRO A 135 -7.83 -21.26 6.21
C PRO A 135 -7.26 -22.61 5.73
N ASP A 136 -7.65 -23.09 4.56
CA ASP A 136 -7.15 -24.30 3.91
C ASP A 136 -5.83 -24.09 3.15
N GLY A 137 -5.30 -22.86 3.15
CA GLY A 137 -4.07 -22.49 2.47
C GLY A 137 -4.23 -22.10 0.99
N SER A 138 -5.40 -22.26 0.40
CA SER A 138 -5.66 -21.81 -0.96
C SER A 138 -5.69 -20.29 -1.07
N PRO A 139 -5.38 -19.69 -2.26
CA PRO A 139 -5.56 -18.27 -2.47
C PRO A 139 -7.00 -17.83 -2.22
N MET A 140 -7.17 -16.70 -1.53
CA MET A 140 -8.50 -16.13 -1.31
C MET A 140 -8.94 -15.39 -2.60
N LEU A 141 -9.79 -16.05 -3.40
CA LEU A 141 -10.32 -15.53 -4.66
C LEU A 141 -11.86 -15.48 -4.70
N LYS A 142 -12.52 -15.78 -3.57
CA LYS A 142 -13.98 -15.90 -3.50
C LYS A 142 -14.72 -14.59 -3.72
N TYR A 143 -14.08 -13.48 -3.38
CA TYR A 143 -14.64 -12.14 -3.49
C TYR A 143 -13.82 -11.33 -4.48
N VAL A 144 -14.33 -10.16 -4.85
CA VAL A 144 -13.51 -9.18 -5.56
C VAL A 144 -12.36 -8.79 -4.63
N THR A 145 -11.15 -9.21 -4.97
CA THR A 145 -9.94 -9.00 -4.16
C THR A 145 -9.30 -7.66 -4.57
N PHE A 146 -9.88 -6.56 -4.12
CA PHE A 146 -9.51 -5.22 -4.50
C PHE A 146 -9.61 -4.28 -3.29
N ASP A 147 -8.84 -3.19 -3.27
CA ASP A 147 -8.84 -2.15 -2.23
C ASP A 147 -8.72 -2.74 -0.80
N PRO A 148 -7.60 -3.40 -0.45
CA PRO A 148 -7.43 -3.94 0.88
C PRO A 148 -7.41 -2.83 1.93
N ALA A 149 -8.15 -3.02 3.02
CA ALA A 149 -8.00 -2.25 4.25
C ALA A 149 -7.53 -3.19 5.36
N VAL A 150 -6.44 -2.84 6.05
CA VAL A 150 -5.81 -3.74 7.00
C VAL A 150 -5.68 -3.11 8.39
N PHE A 151 -5.91 -3.92 9.40
CA PHE A 151 -5.72 -3.51 10.78
C PHE A 151 -5.28 -4.68 11.65
N TYR A 152 -4.66 -4.33 12.77
CA TYR A 152 -4.25 -5.29 13.76
C TYR A 152 -5.37 -5.52 14.77
N ASP A 153 -5.92 -6.74 14.83
CA ASP A 153 -6.96 -7.10 15.80
C ASP A 153 -6.34 -7.74 17.05
N CYS A 154 -6.08 -6.91 18.06
CA CYS A 154 -5.56 -7.37 19.35
C CYS A 154 -6.57 -8.20 20.18
N ARG A 155 -7.84 -8.28 19.77
CA ARG A 155 -8.89 -9.04 20.47
C ARG A 155 -9.04 -10.47 19.93
N ALA A 156 -8.51 -10.76 18.75
CA ALA A 156 -8.54 -12.10 18.20
C ALA A 156 -7.59 -13.02 19.00
N LEU A 157 -8.04 -14.23 19.33
CA LEU A 157 -7.19 -15.25 19.91
C LEU A 157 -6.04 -15.53 18.94
N GLY A 158 -4.81 -15.18 19.35
CA GLY A 158 -3.61 -15.37 18.55
C GLY A 158 -3.09 -14.13 17.81
N ASN A 159 -3.63 -12.94 18.06
CA ASN A 159 -3.13 -11.67 17.53
C ASN A 159 -2.90 -11.71 16.00
N HIS A 160 -3.98 -11.70 15.23
CA HIS A 160 -3.91 -11.76 13.77
C HIS A 160 -4.11 -10.40 13.12
N VAL A 161 -3.36 -10.15 12.04
CA VAL A 161 -3.69 -9.08 11.10
C VAL A 161 -4.97 -9.48 10.35
N LYS A 162 -5.94 -8.58 10.31
CA LYS A 162 -7.15 -8.74 9.50
C LYS A 162 -7.06 -7.85 8.28
N CYS A 163 -7.34 -8.43 7.14
CA CYS A 163 -7.53 -7.73 5.88
C CYS A 163 -9.03 -7.75 5.56
N LEU A 164 -9.60 -6.58 5.32
CA LEU A 164 -10.94 -6.42 4.76
C LEU A 164 -10.77 -6.17 3.25
N VAL A 165 -11.56 -6.82 2.45
CA VAL A 165 -11.62 -6.68 1.00
C VAL A 165 -13.07 -6.61 0.55
#